data_02a5190fe5c6a4921162ff5f0f6ae6da
#
_entry.id   02a5190fe5c6a4921162ff5f0f6ae6da
#
_cell.length_a   1.000
_cell.length_b   1.000
_cell.length_c   1.000
_cell.angle_alpha   90.00
_cell.angle_beta   90.00
_cell.angle_gamma   90.00
#
_symmetry.space_group_name_H-M   'P 1'
#
loop_
_entity.id
_entity.type
_entity.pdbx_description
1 polymer ?
#
loop_
_entity_poly.entity_id
_entity_poly.type
_entity_poly.pdbx_seq_one_letter_code
_entity_poly.pdbx_strand_id
1 'polypeptide(L)'
;MHSKTILFWSLISALAGFLFGFDTVVISGAEKALQTLWPRGELFHGWVIMSSALWGTVVGAILGGIPTDRIGRRPTLIIIGVLYFISAIGSGLATDPWMFAIFRFIGGLGVGASTVAAPSYISEIAPAGDRGRLVALYQFNIVFGILVAFISNYLLRNFGAEPWRWMVGIEALPAFMYLVLVFFIPESPRWQITIKNPPEAAVKTLSVMDPGTPP
;
A
#
# COMPACT_ATOMS: atom_id res chain seq x y z
N MET A 1 12.82 -9.26 23.92
CA MET A 1 12.79 -9.77 22.52
C MET A 1 11.46 -9.48 21.82
N HIS A 2 10.33 -9.42 22.53
CA HIS A 2 8.97 -9.26 21.97
C HIS A 2 8.73 -7.92 21.27
N SER A 3 9.22 -6.84 21.81
CA SER A 3 9.14 -5.50 21.21
C SER A 3 9.72 -5.44 19.78
N LYS A 4 10.76 -6.20 19.49
CA LYS A 4 11.40 -6.22 18.16
C LYS A 4 10.52 -6.94 17.11
N THR A 5 9.88 -8.03 17.48
CA THR A 5 9.00 -8.80 16.58
C THR A 5 7.74 -7.99 16.22
N ILE A 6 7.10 -7.38 17.21
CA ILE A 6 5.93 -6.52 17.00
C ILE A 6 6.31 -5.29 16.17
N LEU A 7 7.46 -4.67 16.45
CA LEU A 7 7.97 -3.57 15.64
C LEU A 7 8.21 -3.99 14.20
N PHE A 8 8.79 -5.17 13.96
CA PHE A 8 9.03 -5.71 12.62
C PHE A 8 7.72 -5.92 11.85
N TRP A 9 6.71 -6.56 12.47
CA TRP A 9 5.40 -6.75 11.84
C TRP A 9 4.68 -5.42 11.57
N SER A 10 4.78 -4.47 12.51
CA SER A 10 4.23 -3.12 12.35
C SER A 10 4.91 -2.36 11.22
N LEU A 11 6.24 -2.47 11.09
CA LEU A 11 6.98 -1.86 9.98
C LEU A 11 6.57 -2.44 8.62
N ILE A 12 6.46 -3.76 8.51
CA ILE A 12 5.99 -4.40 7.27
C ILE A 12 4.59 -3.88 6.90
N SER A 13 3.66 -3.86 7.85
CA SER A 13 2.32 -3.33 7.58
C SER A 13 2.35 -1.84 7.21
N ALA A 14 3.19 -1.05 7.88
CA ALA A 14 3.36 0.38 7.64
C ALA A 14 3.97 0.70 6.26
N LEU A 15 4.67 -0.25 5.60
CA LEU A 15 5.15 -0.08 4.23
C LEU A 15 4.02 0.09 3.21
N ALA A 16 2.79 -0.34 3.51
CA ALA A 16 1.62 0.03 2.71
C ALA A 16 1.42 1.56 2.66
N GLY A 17 1.75 2.27 3.74
CA GLY A 17 1.78 3.73 3.77
C GLY A 17 2.88 4.32 2.88
N PHE A 18 4.06 3.68 2.83
CA PHE A 18 5.13 4.09 1.91
C PHE A 18 4.65 4.01 0.45
N LEU A 19 4.03 2.90 0.06
CA LEU A 19 3.48 2.74 -1.30
C LEU A 19 2.37 3.77 -1.58
N PHE A 20 1.51 4.05 -0.61
CA PHE A 20 0.53 5.13 -0.72
C PHE A 20 1.19 6.48 -1.05
N GLY A 21 2.18 6.89 -0.25
CA GLY A 21 2.88 8.17 -0.47
C GLY A 21 3.61 8.20 -1.81
N PHE A 22 4.25 7.09 -2.18
CA PHE A 22 4.97 6.96 -3.45
C PHE A 22 4.02 7.06 -4.64
N ASP A 23 2.95 6.26 -4.67
CA ASP A 23 1.94 6.23 -5.74
C ASP A 23 1.28 7.59 -5.98
N THR A 24 0.99 8.32 -4.89
CA THR A 24 0.34 9.63 -4.96
C THR A 24 1.20 10.66 -5.70
N VAL A 25 2.51 10.61 -5.56
CA VAL A 25 3.42 11.65 -6.05
C VAL A 25 4.15 11.25 -7.33
N VAL A 26 4.38 9.95 -7.55
CA VAL A 26 5.18 9.49 -8.69
C VAL A 26 4.64 9.98 -10.04
N ILE A 27 3.33 10.12 -10.19
CA ILE A 27 2.68 10.63 -11.40
C ILE A 27 3.07 12.07 -11.75
N SER A 28 3.42 12.89 -10.75
CA SER A 28 3.81 14.29 -11.00
C SER A 28 5.05 14.42 -11.88
N GLY A 29 5.96 13.46 -11.84
CA GLY A 29 7.12 13.40 -12.73
C GLY A 29 6.78 13.06 -14.19
N ALA A 30 5.69 12.32 -14.39
CA ALA A 30 5.24 11.86 -15.70
C ALA A 30 4.26 12.84 -16.40
N GLU A 31 3.64 13.75 -15.66
CA GLU A 31 2.52 14.59 -16.10
C GLU A 31 2.75 15.27 -17.46
N LYS A 32 3.84 16.02 -17.59
CA LYS A 32 4.17 16.76 -18.84
C LYS A 32 4.40 15.81 -20.01
N ALA A 33 5.04 14.68 -19.78
CA ALA A 33 5.28 13.68 -20.81
C ALA A 33 3.96 13.03 -21.27
N LEU A 34 3.05 12.74 -20.37
CA LEU A 34 1.72 12.18 -20.66
C LEU A 34 0.84 13.18 -21.41
N GLN A 35 0.90 14.48 -21.08
CA GLN A 35 0.18 15.53 -21.81
C GLN A 35 0.68 15.65 -23.27
N THR A 36 1.98 15.51 -23.47
CA THR A 36 2.57 15.55 -24.82
C THR A 36 2.28 14.28 -25.62
N LEU A 37 2.34 13.11 -24.96
CA LEU A 37 2.13 11.81 -25.59
C LEU A 37 0.67 11.61 -26.03
N TRP A 38 -0.26 12.03 -25.17
CA TRP A 38 -1.70 11.92 -25.43
C TRP A 38 -2.34 13.31 -25.47
N PRO A 39 -2.29 14.04 -26.62
CA PRO A 39 -2.78 15.40 -26.73
C PRO A 39 -4.31 15.47 -26.68
N ARG A 40 -4.84 15.32 -25.47
CA ARG A 40 -6.25 15.47 -25.14
C ARG A 40 -6.42 16.72 -24.28
N GLY A 41 -7.64 17.28 -24.23
CA GLY A 41 -7.89 18.52 -23.48
C GLY A 41 -7.52 18.41 -21.98
N GLU A 42 -7.23 19.56 -21.36
CA GLU A 42 -6.83 19.64 -19.94
C GLU A 42 -7.81 18.95 -18.99
N LEU A 43 -9.12 19.06 -19.26
CA LEU A 43 -10.14 18.37 -18.47
C LEU A 43 -9.97 16.84 -18.51
N PHE A 44 -9.65 16.26 -19.66
CA PHE A 44 -9.42 14.83 -19.78
C PHE A 44 -8.20 14.41 -18.95
N HIS A 45 -7.09 15.15 -19.06
CA HIS A 45 -5.89 14.88 -18.26
C HIS A 45 -6.17 14.99 -16.76
N GLY A 46 -6.84 16.06 -16.32
CA GLY A 46 -7.17 16.26 -14.91
C GLY A 46 -8.08 15.17 -14.36
N TRP A 47 -9.19 14.90 -15.02
CA TRP A 47 -10.23 13.98 -14.49
C TRP A 47 -9.95 12.50 -14.74
N VAL A 48 -9.31 12.15 -15.85
CA VAL A 48 -9.10 10.75 -16.23
C VAL A 48 -7.69 10.30 -15.88
N ILE A 49 -6.65 11.03 -16.34
CA ILE A 49 -5.27 10.58 -16.17
C ILE A 49 -4.77 10.84 -14.75
N MET A 50 -4.87 12.09 -14.28
CA MET A 50 -4.29 12.49 -12.99
C MET A 50 -5.14 12.03 -11.80
N SER A 51 -6.48 12.07 -11.93
CA SER A 51 -7.38 11.74 -10.83
C SER A 51 -7.79 10.27 -10.77
N SER A 52 -7.42 9.42 -11.73
CA SER A 52 -7.85 8.01 -11.75
C SER A 52 -7.48 7.25 -10.48
N ALA A 53 -6.27 7.44 -9.97
CA ALA A 53 -5.85 6.83 -8.71
C ALA A 53 -6.65 7.39 -7.51
N LEU A 54 -6.98 8.69 -7.51
CA LEU A 54 -7.79 9.30 -6.44
C LEU A 54 -9.21 8.71 -6.41
N TRP A 55 -9.83 8.52 -7.58
CA TRP A 55 -11.13 7.84 -7.67
C TRP A 55 -11.06 6.42 -7.13
N GLY A 56 -10.00 5.68 -7.50
CA GLY A 56 -9.73 4.35 -6.94
C GLY A 56 -9.56 4.40 -5.41
N THR A 57 -8.84 5.40 -4.89
CA THR A 57 -8.62 5.58 -3.45
C THR A 57 -9.93 5.80 -2.69
N VAL A 58 -10.83 6.63 -3.21
CA VAL A 58 -12.16 6.84 -2.60
C VAL A 58 -12.94 5.53 -2.51
N VAL A 59 -13.02 4.79 -3.63
CA VAL A 59 -13.70 3.49 -3.67
C VAL A 59 -13.02 2.48 -2.74
N GLY A 60 -11.69 2.40 -2.79
CA GLY A 60 -10.90 1.50 -1.95
C GLY A 60 -11.04 1.78 -0.45
N ALA A 61 -11.11 3.07 -0.05
CA ALA A 61 -11.31 3.45 1.34
C ALA A 61 -12.72 3.08 1.85
N ILE A 62 -13.75 3.25 1.02
CA ILE A 62 -15.13 2.89 1.38
C ILE A 62 -15.29 1.36 1.49
N LEU A 63 -14.72 0.62 0.55
CA LEU A 63 -14.91 -0.82 0.46
C LEU A 63 -13.86 -1.63 1.21
N GLY A 64 -12.69 -1.03 1.54
CA GLY A 64 -11.54 -1.73 2.13
C GLY A 64 -11.80 -2.38 3.49
N GLY A 65 -12.79 -1.88 4.25
CA GLY A 65 -13.23 -2.51 5.50
C GLY A 65 -13.84 -3.89 5.29
N ILE A 66 -14.55 -4.11 4.18
CA ILE A 66 -15.26 -5.37 3.91
C ILE A 66 -14.28 -6.56 3.83
N PRO A 67 -13.25 -6.56 2.97
CA PRO A 67 -12.28 -7.66 2.96
C PRO A 67 -11.49 -7.73 4.28
N THR A 68 -11.12 -6.59 4.87
CA THR A 68 -10.38 -6.53 6.14
C THR A 68 -11.11 -7.29 7.24
N ASP A 69 -12.43 -7.17 7.33
CA ASP A 69 -13.24 -7.83 8.35
C ASP A 69 -13.61 -9.27 7.98
N ARG A 70 -13.92 -9.55 6.71
CA ARG A 70 -14.40 -10.87 6.28
C ARG A 70 -13.30 -11.92 6.10
N ILE A 71 -12.20 -11.55 5.44
CA ILE A 71 -11.12 -12.48 5.11
C ILE A 71 -9.90 -12.35 6.00
N GLY A 72 -9.79 -11.25 6.75
CA GLY A 72 -8.70 -10.98 7.68
C GLY A 72 -7.78 -9.88 7.23
N ARG A 73 -6.95 -9.42 8.17
CA ARG A 73 -6.06 -8.28 7.95
C ARG A 73 -4.91 -8.66 7.02
N ARG A 74 -4.27 -9.79 7.27
CA ARG A 74 -3.13 -10.27 6.47
C ARG A 74 -3.51 -10.56 5.00
N PRO A 75 -4.56 -11.33 4.66
CA PRO A 75 -4.98 -11.52 3.27
C PRO A 75 -5.32 -10.20 2.57
N THR A 76 -5.95 -9.26 3.27
CA THR A 76 -6.24 -7.93 2.71
C THR A 76 -4.95 -7.17 2.38
N LEU A 77 -3.94 -7.20 3.27
CA LEU A 77 -2.62 -6.58 3.00
C LEU A 77 -1.91 -7.25 1.80
N ILE A 78 -2.06 -8.57 1.62
CA ILE A 78 -1.55 -9.27 0.42
C ILE A 78 -2.27 -8.78 -0.85
N ILE A 79 -3.60 -8.68 -0.82
CA ILE A 79 -4.39 -8.15 -1.95
C ILE A 79 -3.94 -6.71 -2.28
N ILE A 80 -3.75 -5.87 -1.27
CA ILE A 80 -3.23 -4.51 -1.45
C ILE A 80 -1.88 -4.52 -2.15
N GLY A 81 -0.95 -5.38 -1.72
CA GLY A 81 0.36 -5.53 -2.36
C GLY A 81 0.26 -5.96 -3.83
N VAL A 82 -0.64 -6.89 -4.15
CA VAL A 82 -0.92 -7.32 -5.53
C VAL A 82 -1.48 -6.17 -6.37
N LEU A 83 -2.42 -5.38 -5.82
CA LEU A 83 -3.01 -4.24 -6.54
C LEU A 83 -1.95 -3.18 -6.85
N TYR A 84 -1.07 -2.83 -5.91
CA TYR A 84 0.04 -1.91 -6.16
C TYR A 84 0.99 -2.44 -7.24
N PHE A 85 1.38 -3.71 -7.14
CA PHE A 85 2.31 -4.32 -8.08
C PHE A 85 1.76 -4.35 -9.51
N ILE A 86 0.49 -4.77 -9.68
CA ILE A 86 -0.20 -4.77 -10.98
C ILE A 86 -0.34 -3.34 -11.51
N SER A 87 -0.70 -2.39 -10.67
CA SER A 87 -0.83 -0.98 -11.04
C SER A 87 0.48 -0.40 -11.57
N ALA A 88 1.57 -0.60 -10.85
CA ALA A 88 2.87 -0.05 -11.22
C ALA A 88 3.36 -0.60 -12.57
N ILE A 89 3.28 -1.94 -12.76
CA ILE A 89 3.66 -2.58 -14.03
C ILE A 89 2.72 -2.15 -15.16
N GLY A 90 1.41 -2.21 -14.94
CA GLY A 90 0.43 -1.91 -15.97
C GLY A 90 0.46 -0.44 -16.40
N SER A 91 0.65 0.49 -15.45
CA SER A 91 0.79 1.91 -15.75
C SER A 91 2.09 2.21 -16.50
N GLY A 92 3.22 1.59 -16.09
CA GLY A 92 4.51 1.74 -16.79
C GLY A 92 4.52 1.17 -18.21
N LEU A 93 3.71 0.14 -18.48
CA LEU A 93 3.59 -0.50 -19.81
C LEU A 93 2.42 0.04 -20.64
N ALA A 94 1.63 0.99 -20.13
CA ALA A 94 0.45 1.49 -20.81
C ALA A 94 0.79 2.09 -22.19
N THR A 95 -0.02 1.73 -23.18
CA THR A 95 0.10 2.21 -24.57
C THR A 95 -0.93 3.26 -24.94
N ASP A 96 -1.99 3.35 -24.16
CA ASP A 96 -3.08 4.31 -24.36
C ASP A 96 -3.55 4.92 -23.02
N PRO A 97 -4.23 6.10 -23.03
CA PRO A 97 -4.60 6.80 -21.81
C PRO A 97 -5.63 6.05 -20.96
N TRP A 98 -6.51 5.25 -21.55
CA TRP A 98 -7.49 4.48 -20.80
C TRP A 98 -6.87 3.31 -20.07
N MET A 99 -5.95 2.60 -20.73
CA MET A 99 -5.16 1.55 -20.09
C MET A 99 -4.40 2.10 -18.88
N PHE A 100 -3.73 3.25 -19.06
CA PHE A 100 -3.05 3.93 -17.96
C PHE A 100 -4.00 4.26 -16.80
N ALA A 101 -5.13 4.90 -17.11
CA ALA A 101 -6.12 5.29 -16.10
C ALA A 101 -6.71 4.09 -15.34
N ILE A 102 -6.98 2.97 -16.02
CA ILE A 102 -7.48 1.74 -15.39
C ILE A 102 -6.46 1.18 -14.39
N PHE A 103 -5.18 1.07 -14.79
CA PHE A 103 -4.16 0.57 -13.87
C PHE A 103 -3.92 1.51 -12.69
N ARG A 104 -3.96 2.83 -12.92
CA ARG A 104 -3.90 3.82 -11.85
C ARG A 104 -5.10 3.72 -10.90
N PHE A 105 -6.29 3.48 -11.42
CA PHE A 105 -7.49 3.24 -10.60
C PHE A 105 -7.34 1.97 -9.73
N ILE A 106 -6.78 0.89 -10.30
CA ILE A 106 -6.47 -0.35 -9.56
C ILE A 106 -5.50 -0.09 -8.42
N GLY A 107 -4.43 0.71 -8.66
CA GLY A 107 -3.50 1.15 -7.61
C GLY A 107 -4.23 1.94 -6.52
N GLY A 108 -5.07 2.88 -6.94
CA GLY A 108 -5.89 3.66 -6.02
C GLY A 108 -6.79 2.79 -5.11
N LEU A 109 -7.38 1.70 -5.61
CA LEU A 109 -8.11 0.75 -4.76
C LEU A 109 -7.21 0.19 -3.65
N GLY A 110 -5.95 -0.16 -3.97
CA GLY A 110 -4.95 -0.58 -3.00
C GLY A 110 -4.62 0.52 -1.99
N VAL A 111 -4.43 1.77 -2.48
CA VAL A 111 -4.21 2.95 -1.63
C VAL A 111 -5.34 3.09 -0.62
N GLY A 112 -6.59 3.16 -1.08
CA GLY A 112 -7.75 3.34 -0.23
C GLY A 112 -7.93 2.20 0.79
N ALA A 113 -7.82 0.95 0.35
CA ALA A 113 -7.92 -0.19 1.25
C ALA A 113 -6.80 -0.19 2.32
N SER A 114 -5.59 0.28 1.96
CA SER A 114 -4.45 0.33 2.89
C SER A 114 -4.68 1.30 4.05
N THR A 115 -5.46 2.37 3.85
CA THR A 115 -5.79 3.34 4.91
C THR A 115 -6.61 2.73 6.04
N VAL A 116 -7.32 1.64 5.76
CA VAL A 116 -8.11 0.89 6.73
C VAL A 116 -7.33 -0.31 7.27
N ALA A 117 -6.83 -1.17 6.38
CA ALA A 117 -6.26 -2.46 6.76
C ALA A 117 -4.94 -2.33 7.55
N ALA A 118 -4.03 -1.45 7.15
CA ALA A 118 -2.71 -1.35 7.76
C ALA A 118 -2.76 -0.76 9.18
N PRO A 119 -3.42 0.39 9.45
CA PRO A 119 -3.57 0.89 10.80
C PRO A 119 -4.36 -0.05 11.72
N SER A 120 -5.40 -0.73 11.20
CA SER A 120 -6.16 -1.73 11.96
C SER A 120 -5.27 -2.87 12.40
N TYR A 121 -4.51 -3.48 11.49
CA TYR A 121 -3.57 -4.54 11.82
C TYR A 121 -2.55 -4.10 12.87
N ILE A 122 -1.90 -2.94 12.66
CA ILE A 122 -0.91 -2.39 13.60
C ILE A 122 -1.53 -2.19 14.99
N SER A 123 -2.73 -1.62 15.05
CA SER A 123 -3.41 -1.34 16.34
C SER A 123 -3.81 -2.61 17.10
N GLU A 124 -4.06 -3.71 16.38
CA GLU A 124 -4.47 -5.00 16.96
C GLU A 124 -3.30 -5.85 17.48
N ILE A 125 -2.09 -5.68 16.88
CA ILE A 125 -0.88 -6.37 17.36
C ILE A 125 -0.07 -5.53 18.35
N ALA A 126 -0.31 -4.22 18.42
CA ALA A 126 0.45 -3.30 19.25
C ALA A 126 0.05 -3.39 20.72
N PRO A 127 1.04 -3.40 21.66
CA PRO A 127 0.76 -3.21 23.08
C PRO A 127 0.06 -1.87 23.33
N ALA A 128 -0.81 -1.82 24.35
CA ALA A 128 -1.64 -0.64 24.62
C ALA A 128 -0.82 0.66 24.75
N GLY A 129 0.36 0.58 25.41
CA GLY A 129 1.24 1.74 25.62
C GLY A 129 1.95 2.25 24.34
N ASP A 130 2.18 1.38 23.36
CA ASP A 130 2.93 1.72 22.14
C ASP A 130 2.04 1.87 20.89
N ARG A 131 0.73 1.62 21.02
CA ARG A 131 -0.21 1.57 19.89
C ARG A 131 -0.17 2.84 19.05
N GLY A 132 -0.28 4.00 19.68
CA GLY A 132 -0.26 5.30 18.97
C GLY A 132 1.05 5.52 18.21
N ARG A 133 2.19 5.15 18.84
CA ARG A 133 3.52 5.28 18.22
C ARG A 133 3.68 4.36 17.02
N LEU A 134 3.22 3.11 17.12
CA LEU A 134 3.32 2.14 16.03
C LEU A 134 2.37 2.48 14.87
N VAL A 135 1.17 2.98 15.16
CA VAL A 135 0.26 3.48 14.11
C VAL A 135 0.84 4.73 13.43
N ALA A 136 1.54 5.61 14.17
CA ALA A 136 2.20 6.77 13.60
C ALA A 136 3.31 6.38 12.58
N LEU A 137 3.88 5.16 12.65
CA LEU A 137 4.80 4.66 11.62
C LEU A 137 4.15 4.58 10.25
N TYR A 138 2.86 4.23 10.16
CA TYR A 138 2.13 4.24 8.89
C TYR A 138 2.13 5.65 8.29
N GLN A 139 1.81 6.67 9.09
CA GLN A 139 1.79 8.05 8.63
C GLN A 139 3.19 8.56 8.26
N PHE A 140 4.21 8.21 9.05
CA PHE A 140 5.60 8.51 8.72
C PHE A 140 6.01 7.90 7.37
N ASN A 141 5.63 6.64 7.12
CA ASN A 141 5.94 5.97 5.86
C ASN A 141 5.25 6.62 4.65
N ILE A 142 4.05 7.19 4.80
CA ILE A 142 3.42 7.98 3.72
C ILE A 142 4.32 9.15 3.34
N VAL A 143 4.75 9.95 4.31
CA VAL A 143 5.62 11.11 4.05
C VAL A 143 6.97 10.67 3.47
N PHE A 144 7.53 9.59 3.97
CA PHE A 144 8.77 9.02 3.46
C PHE A 144 8.63 8.52 2.02
N GLY A 145 7.51 7.88 1.69
CA GLY A 145 7.18 7.46 0.31
C GLY A 145 7.10 8.64 -0.65
N ILE A 146 6.45 9.73 -0.23
CA ILE A 146 6.40 10.99 -0.99
C ILE A 146 7.82 11.50 -1.29
N LEU A 147 8.68 11.57 -0.28
CA LEU A 147 10.07 12.02 -0.44
C LEU A 147 10.84 11.15 -1.44
N VAL A 148 10.75 9.82 -1.29
CA VAL A 148 11.44 8.88 -2.17
C VAL A 148 10.90 8.97 -3.60
N ALA A 149 9.59 9.19 -3.79
CA ALA A 149 8.99 9.39 -5.12
C ALA A 149 9.57 10.63 -5.83
N PHE A 150 9.71 11.75 -5.13
CA PHE A 150 10.36 12.94 -5.71
C PHE A 150 11.81 12.68 -6.09
N ILE A 151 12.57 12.00 -5.22
CA ILE A 151 13.97 11.64 -5.51
C ILE A 151 14.04 10.72 -6.73
N SER A 152 13.19 9.69 -6.80
CA SER A 152 13.17 8.75 -7.92
C SER A 152 12.80 9.44 -9.24
N ASN A 153 11.81 10.32 -9.24
CA ASN A 153 11.43 11.12 -10.41
C ASN A 153 12.60 11.99 -10.89
N TYR A 154 13.31 12.63 -9.95
CA TYR A 154 14.49 13.45 -10.29
C TYR A 154 15.59 12.62 -10.92
N LEU A 155 15.90 11.45 -10.38
CA LEU A 155 16.96 10.57 -10.90
C LEU A 155 16.59 9.98 -12.27
N LEU A 156 15.32 9.64 -12.47
CA LEU A 156 14.83 8.97 -13.67
C LEU A 156 14.44 9.94 -14.80
N ARG A 157 14.46 11.24 -14.58
CA ARG A 157 13.99 12.26 -15.56
C ARG A 157 14.64 12.20 -16.93
N ASN A 158 15.85 11.66 -17.02
CA ASN A 158 16.63 11.55 -18.27
C ASN A 158 16.95 10.08 -18.62
N PHE A 159 16.25 9.11 -17.99
CA PHE A 159 16.56 7.71 -18.17
C PHE A 159 15.78 7.09 -19.33
N GLY A 160 16.50 6.63 -20.36
CA GLY A 160 15.91 5.97 -21.53
C GLY A 160 15.17 6.93 -22.49
N ALA A 161 14.46 6.34 -23.47
CA ALA A 161 13.70 7.10 -24.46
C ALA A 161 12.35 7.62 -23.92
N GLU A 162 11.76 6.93 -22.98
CA GLU A 162 10.48 7.27 -22.35
C GLU A 162 10.62 7.29 -20.81
N PRO A 163 11.23 8.34 -20.23
CA PRO A 163 11.52 8.42 -18.80
C PRO A 163 10.29 8.24 -17.90
N TRP A 164 9.13 8.70 -18.33
CA TRP A 164 7.88 8.62 -17.58
C TRP A 164 7.48 7.17 -17.25
N ARG A 165 7.77 6.21 -18.14
CA ARG A 165 7.50 4.78 -17.90
C ARG A 165 8.32 4.24 -16.74
N TRP A 166 9.58 4.63 -16.68
CA TRP A 166 10.48 4.26 -15.59
C TRP A 166 10.08 4.92 -14.27
N MET A 167 9.69 6.20 -14.32
CA MET A 167 9.22 6.91 -13.14
C MET A 167 8.03 6.19 -12.51
N VAL A 168 6.99 5.87 -13.29
CA VAL A 168 5.80 5.18 -12.77
C VAL A 168 6.09 3.71 -12.48
N GLY A 169 6.82 3.02 -13.35
CA GLY A 169 7.09 1.58 -13.23
C GLY A 169 8.02 1.21 -12.08
N ILE A 170 8.90 2.11 -11.60
CA ILE A 170 9.85 1.82 -10.52
C ILE A 170 9.14 1.45 -9.21
N GLU A 171 7.89 1.88 -9.03
CA GLU A 171 7.05 1.52 -7.89
C GLU A 171 6.84 0.00 -7.78
N ALA A 172 6.94 -0.73 -8.89
CA ALA A 172 6.84 -2.18 -8.88
C ALA A 172 7.88 -2.83 -7.96
N LEU A 173 9.07 -2.24 -7.80
CA LEU A 173 10.12 -2.76 -6.94
C LEU A 173 9.71 -2.73 -5.45
N PRO A 174 9.37 -1.59 -4.84
CA PRO A 174 8.92 -1.58 -3.45
C PRO A 174 7.57 -2.30 -3.25
N ALA A 175 6.68 -2.31 -4.25
CA ALA A 175 5.43 -3.06 -4.19
C ALA A 175 5.68 -4.57 -4.13
N PHE A 176 6.61 -5.10 -4.92
CA PHE A 176 7.02 -6.50 -4.87
C PHE A 176 7.68 -6.84 -3.53
N MET A 177 8.58 -5.99 -3.03
CA MET A 177 9.21 -6.18 -1.72
C MET A 177 8.16 -6.22 -0.61
N TYR A 178 7.20 -5.29 -0.62
CA TYR A 178 6.09 -5.28 0.32
C TYR A 178 5.28 -6.57 0.25
N LEU A 179 4.90 -7.00 -0.96
CA LEU A 179 4.13 -8.22 -1.18
C LEU A 179 4.84 -9.44 -0.59
N VAL A 180 6.15 -9.58 -0.81
CA VAL A 180 6.95 -10.67 -0.24
C VAL A 180 7.00 -10.58 1.29
N LEU A 181 7.22 -9.39 1.84
CA LEU A 181 7.33 -9.19 3.29
C LEU A 181 6.03 -9.49 4.04
N VAL A 182 4.87 -9.18 3.45
CA VAL A 182 3.56 -9.46 4.07
C VAL A 182 3.33 -10.96 4.31
N PHE A 183 3.97 -11.85 3.56
CA PHE A 183 3.88 -13.28 3.83
C PHE A 183 4.54 -13.69 5.16
N PHE A 184 5.43 -12.88 5.72
CA PHE A 184 6.14 -13.17 6.98
C PHE A 184 5.41 -12.64 8.23
N ILE A 185 4.34 -11.88 8.08
CA ILE A 185 3.54 -11.45 9.22
C ILE A 185 2.41 -12.44 9.51
N PRO A 186 2.06 -12.69 10.79
CA PRO A 186 0.92 -13.51 11.17
C PRO A 186 -0.40 -12.77 10.93
N GLU A 187 -1.52 -13.50 11.01
CA GLU A 187 -2.82 -12.85 11.06
C GLU A 187 -3.07 -12.20 12.42
N SER A 188 -3.97 -11.21 12.46
CA SER A 188 -4.36 -10.55 13.70
C SER A 188 -4.98 -11.53 14.69
N PRO A 189 -4.45 -11.65 15.92
CA PRO A 189 -5.03 -12.53 16.93
C PRO A 189 -6.44 -12.09 17.33
N ARG A 190 -6.71 -10.79 17.35
CA ARG A 190 -8.04 -10.24 17.63
C ARG A 190 -9.07 -10.70 16.60
N TRP A 191 -8.73 -10.64 15.32
CA TRP A 191 -9.61 -11.10 14.25
C TRP A 191 -9.82 -12.61 14.32
N GLN A 192 -8.76 -13.40 14.61
CA GLN A 192 -8.85 -14.85 14.75
C GLN A 192 -9.83 -15.27 15.85
N ILE A 193 -9.81 -14.59 16.99
CA ILE A 193 -10.73 -14.87 18.11
C ILE A 193 -12.17 -14.51 17.75
N THR A 194 -12.38 -13.39 17.02
CA THR A 194 -13.72 -12.86 16.75
C THR A 194 -14.46 -13.65 15.67
N ILE A 195 -13.75 -14.12 14.62
CA ILE A 195 -14.40 -14.66 13.40
C ILE A 195 -14.05 -16.13 13.15
N LYS A 196 -12.84 -16.57 13.48
CA LYS A 196 -12.39 -17.96 13.30
C LYS A 196 -12.15 -18.61 14.66
N ASN A 197 -13.11 -19.41 15.12
CA ASN A 197 -12.80 -20.39 16.13
C ASN A 197 -12.12 -21.61 15.46
N PRO A 198 -10.83 -21.89 15.71
CA PRO A 198 -10.35 -22.35 17.00
C PRO A 198 -9.38 -21.35 17.65
N PRO A 199 -9.40 -21.25 18.99
CA PRO A 199 -8.53 -20.36 19.76
C PRO A 199 -7.04 -20.66 19.62
N GLU A 200 -6.68 -21.86 19.18
CA GLU A 200 -5.29 -22.34 19.06
C GLU A 200 -4.41 -21.47 18.13
N ALA A 201 -4.94 -21.00 17.01
CA ALA A 201 -4.20 -20.14 16.10
C ALA A 201 -3.92 -18.75 16.71
N ALA A 202 -4.90 -18.21 17.44
CA ALA A 202 -4.76 -16.94 18.16
C ALA A 202 -3.77 -17.09 19.32
N VAL A 203 -3.85 -18.21 20.08
CA VAL A 203 -2.91 -18.54 21.17
C VAL A 203 -1.48 -18.59 20.67
N LYS A 204 -1.22 -19.21 19.52
CA LYS A 204 0.10 -19.25 18.93
C LYS A 204 0.64 -17.86 18.59
N THR A 205 -0.19 -16.97 18.05
CA THR A 205 0.22 -15.59 17.75
C THR A 205 0.43 -14.78 19.03
N LEU A 206 -0.47 -14.94 20.02
CA LEU A 206 -0.38 -14.28 21.32
C LEU A 206 0.86 -14.75 22.11
N SER A 207 1.21 -16.02 22.09
CA SER A 207 2.40 -16.54 22.78
C SER A 207 3.71 -15.97 22.21
N VAL A 208 3.73 -15.58 20.93
CA VAL A 208 4.86 -14.86 20.32
C VAL A 208 4.88 -13.40 20.74
N MET A 209 3.69 -12.81 20.99
CA MET A 209 3.56 -11.40 21.40
C MET A 209 3.84 -11.21 22.89
N ASP A 210 3.37 -12.12 23.72
CA ASP A 210 3.53 -12.10 25.20
C ASP A 210 3.71 -13.51 25.77
N PRO A 211 4.95 -14.04 25.82
CA PRO A 211 5.24 -15.38 26.35
C PRO A 211 5.10 -15.53 27.86
N GLY A 212 4.86 -14.43 28.58
CA GLY A 212 4.69 -14.44 30.03
C GLY A 212 3.24 -14.68 30.48
N THR A 213 2.28 -14.58 29.57
CA THR A 213 0.87 -14.83 29.88
C THR A 213 0.54 -16.29 29.58
N PRO A 214 0.10 -17.10 30.57
CA PRO A 214 -0.36 -18.46 30.32
C PRO A 214 -1.58 -18.45 29.37
N PRO A 215 -1.70 -19.48 28.51
CA PRO A 215 -2.73 -19.58 27.49
C PRO A 215 -4.17 -19.63 28.06
#